data_d311e7c98caa0703334ee34af9c5e4ee
#
_entry.id   d311e7c98caa0703334ee34af9c5e4ee
#
_cell.length_a   1.000
_cell.length_b   1.000
_cell.length_c   1.000
_cell.angle_alpha   90.00
_cell.angle_beta   90.00
_cell.angle_gamma   90.00
#
_symmetry.space_group_name_H-M   'P 1'
#
loop_
_entity.id
_entity.type
_entity.pdbx_description
1 polymer ?
#
loop_
_entity_poly.entity_id
_entity_poly.type
_entity_poly.pdbx_seq_one_letter_code
_entity_poly.pdbx_strand_id
1 'polypeptide(L)'
;MKESGRKRRVKNKPNLNYGVIVENRRFCYMVLGGTRDIVQGELRRKLRHQMKELAHPKKDEIHLTYSGPLKRLLSIRTAQSVFVRRDFKISRPRTLLSPENMSDLVNWIRSVSQLTGNCWNSFRIDAAGSQSPTMLRIADAIENALELPYDPDEGDGVLAMRPGELGWELLCRIGTRPLATRSWRKIDYRGSLNAAIAANLVFMTQPDPGDRVINIMCGGGTLLIERLLIEKVVFAVGLDVSSSAVTATSANTLGASVQNLINIVRCDAKRSGFANSIFNVVMIDLPYNTVGSQRLGNRELYLQVIREAARLCEIGGRAVMITDDHSALNFALSNLKDDWKVMDERIITQRQYRPTCLLLRRI
;
A
#
# COMPACT_ATOMS: atom_id res chain seq x y z
N MET A 1 -37.97 14.28 22.07
CA MET A 1 -37.00 14.81 21.06
C MET A 1 -35.87 15.48 21.82
N LYS A 2 -34.72 14.85 21.91
CA LYS A 2 -33.46 15.47 22.36
C LYS A 2 -32.39 14.99 21.36
N GLU A 3 -32.08 15.86 20.41
CA GLU A 3 -30.91 15.68 19.52
C GLU A 3 -29.64 15.86 20.34
N SER A 4 -28.90 14.79 20.53
CA SER A 4 -27.55 14.85 21.07
C SER A 4 -26.57 15.12 19.94
N GLY A 5 -26.27 16.40 19.70
CA GLY A 5 -25.22 16.84 18.79
C GLY A 5 -23.85 16.36 19.28
N ARG A 6 -23.36 15.26 18.75
CA ARG A 6 -21.94 14.87 18.90
C ARG A 6 -21.09 15.87 18.13
N LYS A 7 -20.49 16.84 18.83
CA LYS A 7 -19.45 17.71 18.27
C LYS A 7 -18.29 16.83 17.76
N ARG A 8 -18.07 16.78 16.44
CA ARG A 8 -16.85 16.20 15.83
C ARG A 8 -15.65 16.96 16.39
N ARG A 9 -14.90 16.33 17.30
CA ARG A 9 -13.58 16.84 17.72
C ARG A 9 -12.69 16.90 16.48
N VAL A 10 -12.14 18.08 16.20
CA VAL A 10 -11.11 18.29 15.19
C VAL A 10 -9.94 17.38 15.54
N LYS A 11 -9.70 16.33 14.71
CA LYS A 11 -8.60 15.39 14.90
C LYS A 11 -7.29 16.14 14.67
N ASN A 12 -6.54 16.40 15.73
CA ASN A 12 -5.13 16.83 15.60
C ASN A 12 -4.40 15.81 14.74
N LYS A 13 -3.61 16.29 13.75
CA LYS A 13 -2.72 15.42 12.98
C LYS A 13 -1.80 14.68 13.97
N PRO A 14 -1.67 13.36 13.90
CA PRO A 14 -0.77 12.65 14.79
C PRO A 14 0.63 13.17 14.57
N ASN A 15 1.22 13.73 15.60
CA ASN A 15 2.59 14.22 15.60
C ASN A 15 3.51 13.01 15.79
N LEU A 16 3.71 12.23 14.71
CA LEU A 16 4.63 11.09 14.72
C LEU A 16 6.03 11.63 15.03
N ASN A 17 6.60 11.22 16.15
CA ASN A 17 7.95 11.59 16.52
C ASN A 17 8.95 10.81 15.65
N TYR A 18 9.22 11.29 14.45
CA TYR A 18 10.11 10.65 13.47
C TYR A 18 11.58 10.56 13.92
N GLY A 19 11.95 11.22 15.02
CA GLY A 19 13.31 11.18 15.59
C GLY A 19 13.58 9.98 16.49
N VAL A 20 12.56 9.16 16.79
CA VAL A 20 12.75 7.99 17.68
C VAL A 20 13.66 6.97 17.04
N ILE A 21 14.68 6.55 17.81
CA ILE A 21 15.54 5.40 17.50
C ILE A 21 14.92 4.16 18.15
N VAL A 22 14.72 3.13 17.34
CA VAL A 22 14.24 1.82 17.79
C VAL A 22 15.44 0.92 18.06
N GLU A 23 15.45 0.26 19.20
CA GLU A 23 16.51 -0.67 19.59
C GLU A 23 16.01 -2.11 19.56
N ASN A 24 16.67 -2.93 18.73
CA ASN A 24 16.52 -4.39 18.62
C ASN A 24 15.10 -4.95 18.84
N ARG A 25 14.11 -4.37 18.17
CA ARG A 25 12.72 -4.86 18.22
C ARG A 25 12.41 -5.75 17.02
N ARG A 26 11.44 -6.65 17.22
CA ARG A 26 10.90 -7.48 16.14
C ARG A 26 9.74 -6.78 15.45
N PHE A 27 9.76 -6.80 14.14
CA PHE A 27 8.73 -6.21 13.30
C PHE A 27 8.15 -7.23 12.34
N CYS A 28 6.89 -7.02 11.97
CA CYS A 28 6.19 -7.74 10.93
C CYS A 28 5.64 -6.75 9.91
N TYR A 29 6.03 -6.90 8.66
CA TYR A 29 5.41 -6.21 7.52
C TYR A 29 4.37 -7.12 6.90
N MET A 30 3.14 -6.60 6.74
CA MET A 30 2.11 -7.24 5.93
C MET A 30 2.37 -6.89 4.48
N VAL A 31 2.47 -7.91 3.63
CA VAL A 31 2.74 -7.74 2.20
C VAL A 31 1.61 -8.29 1.35
N LEU A 32 1.52 -7.84 0.11
CA LEU A 32 0.56 -8.38 -0.85
C LEU A 32 1.08 -9.70 -1.40
N GLY A 33 0.19 -10.68 -1.63
CA GLY A 33 0.58 -11.90 -2.33
C GLY A 33 1.21 -11.57 -3.69
N GLY A 34 2.29 -12.27 -4.06
CA GLY A 34 3.01 -12.04 -5.31
C GLY A 34 4.04 -10.89 -5.30
N THR A 35 4.23 -10.18 -4.16
CA THR A 35 5.14 -9.01 -4.11
C THR A 35 6.26 -9.11 -3.07
N ARG A 36 6.41 -10.25 -2.39
CA ARG A 36 7.34 -10.42 -1.28
C ARG A 36 8.79 -10.03 -1.62
N ASP A 37 9.28 -10.46 -2.77
CA ASP A 37 10.63 -10.18 -3.26
C ASP A 37 10.87 -8.68 -3.49
N ILE A 38 9.87 -7.96 -4.02
CA ILE A 38 9.91 -6.51 -4.22
C ILE A 38 10.00 -5.79 -2.88
N VAL A 39 9.14 -6.18 -1.93
CA VAL A 39 9.15 -5.61 -0.58
C VAL A 39 10.49 -5.87 0.13
N GLN A 40 11.03 -7.11 0.02
CA GLN A 40 12.36 -7.45 0.55
C GLN A 40 13.45 -6.58 -0.08
N GLY A 41 13.38 -6.34 -1.38
CA GLY A 41 14.30 -5.43 -2.09
C GLY A 41 14.25 -4.01 -1.53
N GLU A 42 13.05 -3.44 -1.31
CA GLU A 42 12.90 -2.11 -0.71
C GLU A 42 13.42 -2.08 0.74
N LEU A 43 13.09 -3.10 1.55
CA LEU A 43 13.57 -3.22 2.93
C LEU A 43 15.10 -3.22 2.98
N ARG A 44 15.76 -4.09 2.20
CA ARG A 44 17.23 -4.17 2.13
C ARG A 44 17.86 -2.84 1.71
N ARG A 45 17.31 -2.16 0.72
CA ARG A 45 17.79 -0.87 0.24
C ARG A 45 17.68 0.22 1.30
N LYS A 46 16.54 0.31 2.01
CA LYS A 46 16.27 1.39 2.97
C LYS A 46 16.78 1.12 4.38
N LEU A 47 16.70 -0.12 4.86
CA LEU A 47 17.09 -0.48 6.23
C LEU A 47 18.53 -0.97 6.32
N ARG A 48 19.11 -1.46 5.22
CA ARG A 48 20.51 -1.87 5.10
C ARG A 48 20.93 -2.85 6.23
N HIS A 49 22.11 -2.62 6.81
CA HIS A 49 22.68 -3.42 7.92
C HIS A 49 21.92 -3.31 9.26
N GLN A 50 20.97 -2.38 9.36
CA GLN A 50 20.18 -2.16 10.58
C GLN A 50 19.06 -3.19 10.77
N MET A 51 18.84 -4.06 9.79
CA MET A 51 17.83 -5.12 9.84
C MET A 51 18.44 -6.51 9.69
N LYS A 52 17.79 -7.51 10.32
CA LYS A 52 18.01 -8.93 10.07
C LYS A 52 16.65 -9.58 9.84
N GLU A 53 16.46 -10.17 8.67
CA GLU A 53 15.22 -10.91 8.35
C GLU A 53 15.15 -12.19 9.19
N LEU A 54 13.95 -12.52 9.67
CA LEU A 54 13.64 -13.71 10.44
C LEU A 54 12.81 -14.66 9.57
N ALA A 55 13.09 -15.95 9.65
CA ALA A 55 12.24 -16.96 9.02
C ALA A 55 10.82 -16.91 9.61
N HIS A 56 9.82 -17.05 8.77
CA HIS A 56 8.41 -17.12 9.17
C HIS A 56 7.60 -17.88 8.13
N PRO A 57 6.65 -18.76 8.53
CA PRO A 57 5.91 -19.62 7.58
C PRO A 57 4.92 -18.87 6.69
N LYS A 58 4.43 -17.70 7.11
CA LYS A 58 3.45 -16.94 6.34
C LYS A 58 4.08 -16.20 5.16
N LYS A 59 3.59 -16.48 3.95
CA LYS A 59 4.12 -15.89 2.69
C LYS A 59 3.76 -14.42 2.50
N ASP A 60 2.67 -13.97 3.11
CA ASP A 60 2.16 -12.60 3.08
C ASP A 60 2.72 -11.71 4.22
N GLU A 61 3.75 -12.18 4.90
CA GLU A 61 4.43 -11.46 5.98
C GLU A 61 5.95 -11.50 5.83
N ILE A 62 6.62 -10.41 6.18
CA ILE A 62 8.08 -10.35 6.33
C ILE A 62 8.38 -9.98 7.77
N HIS A 63 9.06 -10.87 8.47
CA HIS A 63 9.49 -10.68 9.85
C HIS A 63 10.96 -10.29 9.89
N LEU A 64 11.29 -9.33 10.74
CA LEU A 64 12.68 -8.89 10.91
C LEU A 64 12.94 -8.32 12.31
N THR A 65 14.20 -8.31 12.73
CA THR A 65 14.68 -7.43 13.79
C THR A 65 15.23 -6.16 13.17
N TYR A 66 15.08 -5.04 13.86
CA TYR A 66 15.58 -3.76 13.40
C TYR A 66 16.05 -2.88 14.55
N SER A 67 17.15 -2.17 14.30
CA SER A 67 17.66 -1.10 15.16
C SER A 67 17.98 0.11 14.30
N GLY A 68 17.31 1.23 14.56
CA GLY A 68 17.51 2.46 13.79
C GLY A 68 16.34 3.42 13.81
N PRO A 69 16.35 4.47 12.99
CA PRO A 69 15.31 5.48 12.97
C PRO A 69 13.94 4.93 12.55
N LEU A 70 12.90 5.16 13.37
CA LEU A 70 11.53 4.74 13.10
C LEU A 70 11.03 5.25 11.74
N LYS A 71 11.44 6.46 11.33
CA LYS A 71 11.10 7.05 10.03
C LYS A 71 11.44 6.13 8.85
N ARG A 72 12.54 5.36 8.92
CA ARG A 72 12.94 4.43 7.86
C ARG A 72 11.95 3.27 7.74
N LEU A 73 11.52 2.68 8.88
CA LEU A 73 10.49 1.64 8.89
C LEU A 73 9.17 2.13 8.25
N LEU A 74 8.75 3.33 8.60
CA LEU A 74 7.50 3.93 8.10
C LEU A 74 7.61 4.44 6.65
N SER A 75 8.81 4.53 6.09
CA SER A 75 9.04 4.98 4.71
C SER A 75 8.89 3.88 3.66
N ILE A 76 8.68 2.62 4.07
CA ILE A 76 8.46 1.49 3.16
C ILE A 76 7.13 1.68 2.44
N ARG A 77 7.17 1.70 1.10
CA ARG A 77 6.01 2.03 0.27
C ARG A 77 5.30 0.79 -0.29
N THR A 78 6.04 -0.29 -0.49
CA THR A 78 5.54 -1.54 -1.10
C THR A 78 4.74 -2.42 -0.16
N ALA A 79 4.88 -2.23 1.17
CA ALA A 79 4.14 -2.98 2.18
C ALA A 79 2.80 -2.33 2.55
N GLN A 80 1.83 -3.16 2.99
CA GLN A 80 0.52 -2.70 3.42
C GLN A 80 0.56 -2.03 4.80
N SER A 81 1.23 -2.65 5.75
CA SER A 81 1.31 -2.21 7.14
C SER A 81 2.57 -2.72 7.80
N VAL A 82 2.95 -2.11 8.91
CA VAL A 82 4.02 -2.55 9.77
C VAL A 82 3.55 -2.63 11.23
N PHE A 83 3.96 -3.70 11.90
CA PHE A 83 3.62 -3.99 13.28
C PHE A 83 4.88 -4.23 14.09
N VAL A 84 4.88 -3.86 15.38
CA VAL A 84 5.80 -4.41 16.36
C VAL A 84 5.28 -5.78 16.75
N ARG A 85 6.15 -6.80 16.74
CA ARG A 85 5.81 -8.18 17.10
C ARG A 85 6.38 -8.54 18.45
N ARG A 86 5.59 -9.27 19.23
CA ARG A 86 6.03 -9.94 20.46
C ARG A 86 5.37 -11.31 20.60
N ASP A 87 6.15 -12.29 21.04
CA ASP A 87 5.65 -13.62 21.38
C ASP A 87 5.40 -13.70 22.89
N PHE A 88 4.21 -14.19 23.27
CA PHE A 88 3.84 -14.47 24.64
C PHE A 88 3.79 -15.99 24.83
N LYS A 89 4.57 -16.52 25.77
CA LYS A 89 4.66 -17.96 26.09
C LYS A 89 3.45 -18.41 26.90
N ILE A 90 2.27 -18.29 26.31
CA ILE A 90 0.98 -18.67 26.90
C ILE A 90 0.28 -19.68 26.01
N SER A 91 -0.42 -20.65 26.62
CA SER A 91 -1.17 -21.67 25.86
C SER A 91 -2.54 -21.21 25.34
N ARG A 92 -3.15 -20.25 26.02
CA ARG A 92 -4.50 -19.74 25.70
C ARG A 92 -4.60 -18.24 25.97
N PRO A 93 -5.43 -17.47 25.23
CA PRO A 93 -5.62 -16.04 25.46
C PRO A 93 -6.04 -15.70 26.89
N ARG A 94 -6.87 -16.56 27.52
CA ARG A 94 -7.31 -16.38 28.91
C ARG A 94 -6.14 -16.20 29.89
N THR A 95 -4.97 -16.77 29.62
CA THR A 95 -3.78 -16.65 30.47
C THR A 95 -3.26 -15.20 30.50
N LEU A 96 -3.56 -14.37 29.51
CA LEU A 96 -3.23 -12.93 29.55
C LEU A 96 -3.95 -12.17 30.68
N LEU A 97 -5.05 -12.73 31.22
CA LEU A 97 -5.80 -12.09 32.30
C LEU A 97 -5.14 -12.25 33.68
N SER A 98 -4.03 -13.02 33.80
CA SER A 98 -3.26 -13.02 35.03
C SER A 98 -2.62 -11.65 35.25
N PRO A 99 -2.47 -11.18 36.50
CA PRO A 99 -1.92 -9.85 36.80
C PRO A 99 -0.56 -9.60 36.16
N GLU A 100 0.34 -10.61 36.20
CA GLU A 100 1.69 -10.52 35.62
C GLU A 100 1.64 -10.37 34.09
N ASN A 101 0.93 -11.28 33.40
CA ASN A 101 0.85 -11.24 31.94
C ASN A 101 0.12 -9.99 31.41
N MET A 102 -0.93 -9.53 32.13
CA MET A 102 -1.64 -8.31 31.78
C MET A 102 -0.75 -7.08 31.96
N SER A 103 -0.02 -6.98 33.06
CA SER A 103 0.94 -5.90 33.30
C SER A 103 2.02 -5.87 32.18
N ASP A 104 2.57 -7.03 31.81
CA ASP A 104 3.55 -7.15 30.75
C ASP A 104 2.98 -6.76 29.37
N LEU A 105 1.75 -7.19 29.05
CA LEU A 105 1.04 -6.82 27.84
C LEU A 105 0.79 -5.31 27.76
N VAL A 106 0.26 -4.71 28.81
CA VAL A 106 -0.05 -3.27 28.88
C VAL A 106 1.22 -2.44 28.74
N ASN A 107 2.29 -2.81 29.44
CA ASN A 107 3.58 -2.12 29.34
C ASN A 107 4.17 -2.21 27.93
N TRP A 108 4.03 -3.37 27.28
CA TRP A 108 4.45 -3.52 25.89
C TRP A 108 3.62 -2.65 24.94
N ILE A 109 2.28 -2.66 25.03
CA ILE A 109 1.40 -1.81 24.20
C ILE A 109 1.74 -0.33 24.41
N ARG A 110 1.90 0.12 25.68
CA ARG A 110 2.32 1.48 26.02
C ARG A 110 3.63 1.85 25.36
N SER A 111 4.62 0.94 25.39
CA SER A 111 5.92 1.17 24.74
C SER A 111 5.84 1.29 23.22
N VAL A 112 4.89 0.61 22.58
CA VAL A 112 4.66 0.73 21.12
C VAL A 112 3.91 2.03 20.81
N SER A 113 2.90 2.41 21.61
CA SER A 113 2.19 3.66 21.45
C SER A 113 3.14 4.87 21.58
N GLN A 114 4.06 4.83 22.52
CA GLN A 114 5.08 5.87 22.72
C GLN A 114 6.00 6.05 21.52
N LEU A 115 6.30 5.00 20.72
CA LEU A 115 7.07 5.12 19.47
C LEU A 115 6.43 6.11 18.50
N THR A 116 5.11 6.21 18.52
CA THR A 116 4.32 7.06 17.63
C THR A 116 3.73 8.30 18.31
N GLY A 117 4.23 8.65 19.51
CA GLY A 117 3.78 9.82 20.25
C GLY A 117 2.37 9.68 20.81
N ASN A 118 1.96 8.48 21.21
CA ASN A 118 0.62 8.19 21.78
C ASN A 118 -0.53 8.67 20.87
N CYS A 119 -0.42 8.39 19.58
CA CYS A 119 -1.33 8.94 18.57
C CYS A 119 -2.70 8.24 18.48
N TRP A 120 -2.92 7.15 19.24
CA TRP A 120 -4.19 6.43 19.21
C TRP A 120 -5.27 7.15 20.02
N ASN A 121 -6.51 7.17 19.48
CA ASN A 121 -7.69 7.70 20.18
C ASN A 121 -8.56 6.58 20.75
N SER A 122 -8.45 5.38 20.18
CA SER A 122 -9.12 4.16 20.56
C SER A 122 -8.31 2.98 20.05
N PHE A 123 -8.63 1.76 20.48
CA PHE A 123 -8.00 0.56 19.93
C PHE A 123 -9.01 -0.52 19.60
N ARG A 124 -8.61 -1.48 18.77
CA ARG A 124 -9.34 -2.72 18.50
C ARG A 124 -8.43 -3.93 18.56
N ILE A 125 -9.04 -5.07 18.83
CA ILE A 125 -8.39 -6.38 18.78
C ILE A 125 -8.79 -7.10 17.48
N ASP A 126 -7.80 -7.41 16.66
CA ASP A 126 -7.93 -8.19 15.43
C ASP A 126 -7.50 -9.63 15.71
N ALA A 127 -8.47 -10.49 16.01
CA ALA A 127 -8.25 -11.88 16.37
C ALA A 127 -9.44 -12.76 16.00
N ALA A 128 -9.19 -14.04 15.73
CA ALA A 128 -10.27 -15.01 15.64
C ALA A 128 -11.02 -15.06 16.98
N GLY A 129 -12.35 -14.88 16.93
CA GLY A 129 -13.18 -14.81 18.13
C GLY A 129 -12.98 -13.55 18.98
N SER A 130 -12.64 -12.41 18.37
CA SER A 130 -12.49 -11.11 19.05
C SER A 130 -13.70 -10.70 19.88
N GLN A 131 -14.91 -11.19 19.56
CA GLN A 131 -16.15 -10.97 20.29
C GLN A 131 -16.43 -12.03 21.37
N SER A 132 -15.52 -12.97 21.60
CA SER A 132 -15.70 -13.95 22.69
C SER A 132 -15.58 -13.31 24.06
N PRO A 133 -16.27 -13.87 25.11
CA PRO A 133 -16.20 -13.31 26.46
C PRO A 133 -14.77 -13.15 27.00
N THR A 134 -13.86 -14.05 26.63
CA THR A 134 -12.43 -13.96 27.01
C THR A 134 -11.76 -12.76 26.37
N MET A 135 -11.99 -12.54 25.07
CA MET A 135 -11.35 -11.45 24.34
C MET A 135 -11.91 -10.09 24.77
N LEU A 136 -13.21 -10.02 25.05
CA LEU A 136 -13.83 -8.80 25.59
C LEU A 136 -13.25 -8.44 26.98
N ARG A 137 -13.07 -9.44 27.87
CA ARG A 137 -12.40 -9.19 29.15
C ARG A 137 -10.95 -8.74 29.02
N ILE A 138 -10.24 -9.22 28.01
CA ILE A 138 -8.88 -8.73 27.70
C ILE A 138 -8.95 -7.28 27.21
N ALA A 139 -9.91 -6.95 26.35
CA ALA A 139 -10.12 -5.59 25.85
C ALA A 139 -10.45 -4.64 27.02
N ASP A 140 -11.40 -4.99 27.91
CA ASP A 140 -11.75 -4.20 29.10
C ASP A 140 -10.53 -3.96 30.02
N ALA A 141 -9.70 -5.00 30.22
CA ALA A 141 -8.51 -4.88 31.07
C ALA A 141 -7.47 -3.94 30.42
N ILE A 142 -7.29 -3.98 29.10
CA ILE A 142 -6.41 -3.06 28.36
C ILE A 142 -6.97 -1.64 28.37
N GLU A 143 -8.27 -1.46 28.13
CA GLU A 143 -8.97 -0.18 28.14
C GLU A 143 -8.76 0.53 29.49
N ASN A 144 -9.05 -0.16 30.59
CA ASN A 144 -8.88 0.38 31.94
C ASN A 144 -7.43 0.72 32.28
N ALA A 145 -6.47 -0.12 31.88
CA ALA A 145 -5.05 0.08 32.20
C ALA A 145 -4.36 1.15 31.35
N LEU A 146 -4.84 1.41 30.14
CA LEU A 146 -4.28 2.42 29.23
C LEU A 146 -5.11 3.71 29.18
N GLU A 147 -6.31 3.73 29.79
CA GLU A 147 -7.31 4.82 29.65
C GLU A 147 -7.60 5.12 28.18
N LEU A 148 -7.64 4.07 27.35
CA LEU A 148 -7.81 4.13 25.90
C LEU A 148 -9.06 3.36 25.50
N PRO A 149 -10.11 4.00 24.93
CA PRO A 149 -11.38 3.35 24.60
C PRO A 149 -11.23 2.15 23.64
N TYR A 150 -11.91 1.05 23.95
CA TYR A 150 -12.05 -0.07 23.05
C TYR A 150 -13.15 0.20 22.01
N ASP A 151 -12.81 0.16 20.74
CA ASP A 151 -13.74 0.29 19.61
C ASP A 151 -13.46 -0.86 18.63
N PRO A 152 -14.29 -1.92 18.64
CA PRO A 152 -14.02 -3.13 17.85
C PRO A 152 -14.04 -2.89 16.35
N ASP A 153 -14.75 -1.86 15.86
CA ASP A 153 -14.96 -1.61 14.44
C ASP A 153 -13.98 -0.58 13.87
N GLU A 154 -13.86 0.58 14.53
CA GLU A 154 -13.11 1.71 14.02
C GLU A 154 -11.84 2.05 14.83
N GLY A 155 -11.51 1.29 15.86
CA GLY A 155 -10.31 1.53 16.67
C GLY A 155 -9.06 1.76 15.85
N ASP A 156 -8.42 2.93 16.04
CA ASP A 156 -7.27 3.34 15.23
C ASP A 156 -5.94 2.70 15.67
N GLY A 157 -5.82 2.29 16.94
CA GLY A 157 -4.79 1.37 17.43
C GLY A 157 -5.18 -0.09 17.12
N VAL A 158 -4.32 -0.87 16.49
CA VAL A 158 -4.63 -2.28 16.14
C VAL A 158 -3.70 -3.22 16.87
N LEU A 159 -4.31 -4.09 17.68
CA LEU A 159 -3.66 -5.22 18.34
C LEU A 159 -4.14 -6.52 17.70
N ALA A 160 -3.34 -7.13 16.81
CA ALA A 160 -3.63 -8.44 16.28
C ALA A 160 -3.10 -9.53 17.22
N MET A 161 -3.91 -10.57 17.47
CA MET A 161 -3.57 -11.68 18.36
C MET A 161 -3.88 -13.00 17.68
N ARG A 162 -2.89 -13.91 17.66
CA ARG A 162 -3.04 -15.21 16.99
C ARG A 162 -2.10 -16.26 17.58
N PRO A 163 -2.39 -17.58 17.38
CA PRO A 163 -1.46 -18.63 17.70
C PRO A 163 -0.14 -18.46 16.94
N GLY A 164 0.98 -18.68 17.61
CA GLY A 164 2.34 -18.65 17.08
C GLY A 164 3.13 -19.87 17.51
N GLU A 165 4.38 -20.00 17.06
CA GLU A 165 5.24 -21.15 17.35
C GLU A 165 5.60 -21.28 18.84
N LEU A 166 5.74 -20.18 19.53
CA LEU A 166 6.14 -20.14 20.97
C LEU A 166 4.95 -19.86 21.91
N GLY A 167 3.71 -20.01 21.42
CA GLY A 167 2.51 -19.68 22.17
C GLY A 167 1.59 -18.74 21.40
N TRP A 168 1.44 -17.49 21.85
CA TRP A 168 0.63 -16.49 21.17
C TRP A 168 1.50 -15.35 20.62
N GLU A 169 1.31 -15.05 19.37
CA GLU A 169 1.94 -13.94 18.68
C GLU A 169 1.03 -12.72 18.71
N LEU A 170 1.55 -11.63 19.23
CA LEU A 170 0.89 -10.35 19.31
C LEU A 170 1.57 -9.35 18.39
N LEU A 171 0.77 -8.65 17.59
CA LEU A 171 1.21 -7.69 16.60
C LEU A 171 0.51 -6.35 16.86
N CYS A 172 1.28 -5.33 17.23
CA CYS A 172 0.77 -4.00 17.49
C CYS A 172 1.14 -3.08 16.32
N ARG A 173 0.12 -2.53 15.62
CA ARG A 173 0.36 -1.67 14.45
C ARG A 173 1.03 -0.37 14.85
N ILE A 174 2.04 0.02 14.09
CA ILE A 174 2.69 1.32 14.24
C ILE A 174 1.84 2.38 13.54
N GLY A 175 1.40 3.40 14.29
CA GLY A 175 0.55 4.48 13.79
C GLY A 175 -0.94 4.10 13.70
N THR A 176 -1.76 5.08 13.33
CA THR A 176 -3.22 4.99 13.30
C THR A 176 -3.77 4.43 12.00
N ARG A 177 -2.95 4.33 10.94
CA ARG A 177 -3.36 3.89 9.61
C ARG A 177 -2.36 2.94 8.99
N PRO A 178 -2.79 2.03 8.08
CA PRO A 178 -1.89 1.24 7.25
C PRO A 178 -0.90 2.12 6.46
N LEU A 179 0.30 1.60 6.17
CA LEU A 179 1.27 2.28 5.30
C LEU A 179 0.67 2.58 3.92
N ALA A 180 -0.17 1.69 3.40
CA ALA A 180 -0.86 1.87 2.12
C ALA A 180 -1.85 3.05 2.11
N THR A 181 -2.29 3.55 3.28
CA THR A 181 -3.14 4.74 3.38
C THR A 181 -2.28 6.00 3.35
N ARG A 182 -2.17 6.61 2.20
CA ARG A 182 -1.29 7.77 1.99
C ARG A 182 -1.92 9.07 2.46
N SER A 183 -1.17 9.87 3.20
CA SER A 183 -1.60 11.19 3.67
C SER A 183 -1.78 12.21 2.54
N TRP A 184 -1.11 11.99 1.40
CA TRP A 184 -1.20 12.84 0.24
C TRP A 184 -2.50 12.68 -0.55
N ARG A 185 -3.24 11.55 -0.41
CA ARG A 185 -4.51 11.32 -1.09
C ARG A 185 -5.58 12.25 -0.51
N LYS A 186 -5.84 13.37 -1.17
CA LYS A 186 -6.84 14.37 -0.77
C LYS A 186 -8.21 14.05 -1.34
N ILE A 187 -8.24 13.51 -2.56
CA ILE A 187 -9.45 13.02 -3.21
C ILE A 187 -9.31 11.52 -3.43
N ASP A 188 -10.22 10.76 -2.83
CA ASP A 188 -10.34 9.33 -3.07
C ASP A 188 -11.21 9.13 -4.33
N TYR A 189 -10.55 9.11 -5.48
CA TYR A 189 -11.20 8.91 -6.78
C TYR A 189 -11.66 7.46 -6.89
N ARG A 190 -12.90 7.27 -7.35
CA ARG A 190 -13.50 5.92 -7.48
C ARG A 190 -12.62 5.03 -8.38
N GLY A 191 -12.29 3.84 -7.88
CA GLY A 191 -11.39 2.91 -8.57
C GLY A 191 -9.91 3.22 -8.41
N SER A 192 -9.53 4.19 -7.57
CA SER A 192 -8.11 4.48 -7.30
C SER A 192 -7.36 3.23 -6.84
N LEU A 193 -6.24 2.97 -7.48
CA LEU A 193 -5.34 1.88 -7.14
C LEU A 193 -4.85 1.97 -5.68
N ASN A 194 -4.70 0.83 -5.02
CA ASN A 194 -4.04 0.76 -3.71
C ASN A 194 -2.59 1.24 -3.84
N ALA A 195 -2.16 2.15 -2.97
CA ALA A 195 -0.85 2.79 -3.12
C ALA A 195 0.32 1.82 -2.91
N ALA A 196 0.16 0.74 -2.13
CA ALA A 196 1.20 -0.28 -2.02
C ALA A 196 1.28 -1.12 -3.30
N ILE A 197 0.15 -1.42 -3.98
CA ILE A 197 0.15 -2.04 -5.30
C ILE A 197 0.88 -1.12 -6.29
N ALA A 198 0.52 0.15 -6.34
CA ALA A 198 1.16 1.12 -7.23
C ALA A 198 2.69 1.19 -7.00
N ALA A 199 3.13 1.23 -5.75
CA ALA A 199 4.55 1.21 -5.43
C ALA A 199 5.26 -0.07 -5.91
N ASN A 200 4.62 -1.24 -5.75
CA ASN A 200 5.17 -2.50 -6.26
C ASN A 200 5.32 -2.46 -7.80
N LEU A 201 4.30 -1.98 -8.53
CA LEU A 201 4.38 -1.82 -9.98
C LEU A 201 5.51 -0.87 -10.39
N VAL A 202 5.68 0.24 -9.70
CA VAL A 202 6.79 1.17 -9.93
C VAL A 202 8.15 0.47 -9.74
N PHE A 203 8.33 -0.32 -8.68
CA PHE A 203 9.58 -1.05 -8.47
C PHE A 203 9.85 -2.11 -9.55
N MET A 204 8.82 -2.73 -10.13
CA MET A 204 8.99 -3.63 -11.27
C MET A 204 9.64 -2.91 -12.47
N THR A 205 9.37 -1.63 -12.68
CA THR A 205 10.00 -0.86 -13.76
C THR A 205 11.47 -0.52 -13.51
N GLN A 206 12.04 -0.82 -12.33
CA GLN A 206 13.39 -0.42 -11.94
C GLN A 206 13.60 1.10 -12.15
N PRO A 207 12.93 1.95 -11.35
CA PRO A 207 12.89 3.39 -11.57
C PRO A 207 14.28 4.01 -11.55
N ASP A 208 14.55 4.86 -12.54
CA ASP A 208 15.81 5.56 -12.76
C ASP A 208 15.59 7.08 -12.83
N PRO A 209 16.53 7.93 -12.36
CA PRO A 209 16.43 9.38 -12.46
C PRO A 209 16.35 9.91 -13.90
N GLY A 210 16.84 9.17 -14.88
CA GLY A 210 16.77 9.49 -16.31
C GLY A 210 15.42 9.17 -16.96
N ASP A 211 14.45 8.64 -16.20
CA ASP A 211 13.17 8.25 -16.78
C ASP A 211 12.33 9.43 -17.25
N ARG A 212 11.73 9.25 -18.43
CA ARG A 212 10.65 10.05 -19.02
C ARG A 212 9.37 9.22 -18.93
N VAL A 213 8.49 9.59 -18.04
CA VAL A 213 7.38 8.74 -17.57
C VAL A 213 6.04 9.25 -18.09
N ILE A 214 5.20 8.33 -18.57
CA ILE A 214 3.78 8.61 -18.82
C ILE A 214 2.91 7.61 -18.05
N ASN A 215 1.88 8.12 -17.37
CA ASN A 215 0.79 7.31 -16.83
C ASN A 215 -0.48 7.54 -17.66
N ILE A 216 -0.81 6.57 -18.47
CA ILE A 216 -2.00 6.54 -19.33
C ILE A 216 -3.20 6.10 -18.49
N MET A 217 -4.35 6.79 -18.63
CA MET A 217 -5.55 6.58 -17.80
C MET A 217 -5.24 6.73 -16.30
N CYS A 218 -4.66 7.87 -15.93
CA CYS A 218 -4.05 8.06 -14.60
C CYS A 218 -5.05 8.10 -13.44
N GLY A 219 -6.36 8.25 -13.68
CA GLY A 219 -7.39 8.29 -12.65
C GLY A 219 -7.09 9.33 -11.57
N GLY A 220 -7.01 8.90 -10.31
CA GLY A 220 -6.62 9.75 -9.17
C GLY A 220 -5.10 9.98 -9.02
N GLY A 221 -4.28 9.56 -10.00
CA GLY A 221 -2.85 9.78 -10.08
C GLY A 221 -1.99 8.89 -9.18
N THR A 222 -2.55 7.85 -8.59
CA THR A 222 -1.83 7.04 -7.56
C THR A 222 -0.52 6.47 -8.09
N LEU A 223 -0.55 5.84 -9.25
CA LEU A 223 0.62 5.16 -9.83
C LEU A 223 1.73 6.18 -10.15
N LEU A 224 1.37 7.32 -10.72
CA LEU A 224 2.31 8.37 -11.07
C LEU A 224 2.90 9.06 -9.84
N ILE A 225 2.07 9.35 -8.82
CA ILE A 225 2.54 9.96 -7.57
C ILE A 225 3.52 9.01 -6.84
N GLU A 226 3.21 7.71 -6.76
CA GLU A 226 4.14 6.73 -6.18
C GLU A 226 5.47 6.70 -6.95
N ARG A 227 5.44 6.79 -8.30
CA ARG A 227 6.66 6.87 -9.12
C ARG A 227 7.52 8.08 -8.76
N LEU A 228 6.91 9.26 -8.65
CA LEU A 228 7.62 10.52 -8.33
C LEU A 228 8.16 10.55 -6.90
N LEU A 229 7.51 9.84 -5.96
CA LEU A 229 7.96 9.74 -4.57
C LEU A 229 9.02 8.66 -4.33
N ILE A 230 9.23 7.76 -5.28
CA ILE A 230 10.22 6.67 -5.19
C ILE A 230 11.56 7.11 -5.77
N GLU A 231 11.56 7.78 -6.95
CA GLU A 231 12.78 8.22 -7.62
C GLU A 231 12.51 9.46 -8.48
N LYS A 232 13.54 10.29 -8.70
CA LYS A 232 13.49 11.44 -9.61
C LYS A 232 13.13 11.00 -11.03
N VAL A 233 12.72 11.97 -11.84
CA VAL A 233 12.41 11.78 -13.27
C VAL A 233 12.95 12.99 -14.05
N VAL A 234 13.17 12.82 -15.34
CA VAL A 234 13.44 13.96 -16.25
C VAL A 234 12.15 14.76 -16.45
N PHE A 235 11.07 14.07 -16.78
CA PHE A 235 9.70 14.63 -16.76
C PHE A 235 8.65 13.53 -16.60
N ALA A 236 7.45 13.92 -16.19
CA ALA A 236 6.32 13.01 -15.99
C ALA A 236 5.03 13.59 -16.55
N VAL A 237 4.22 12.73 -17.16
CA VAL A 237 2.91 13.08 -17.70
C VAL A 237 1.86 12.13 -17.15
N GLY A 238 0.74 12.69 -16.68
CA GLY A 238 -0.49 11.94 -16.41
C GLY A 238 -1.57 12.34 -17.41
N LEU A 239 -2.20 11.37 -18.07
CA LEU A 239 -3.33 11.66 -18.94
C LEU A 239 -4.58 10.87 -18.56
N ASP A 240 -5.72 11.52 -18.67
CA ASP A 240 -7.04 10.91 -18.49
C ASP A 240 -8.09 11.68 -19.28
N VAL A 241 -9.11 11.01 -19.78
CA VAL A 241 -10.21 11.63 -20.51
C VAL A 241 -11.20 12.34 -19.59
N SER A 242 -11.30 11.88 -18.34
CA SER A 242 -12.22 12.39 -17.32
C SER A 242 -11.70 13.67 -16.67
N SER A 243 -12.50 14.73 -16.70
CA SER A 243 -12.20 15.98 -15.98
C SER A 243 -12.11 15.77 -14.47
N SER A 244 -12.94 14.89 -13.90
CA SER A 244 -12.90 14.56 -12.48
C SER A 244 -11.62 13.80 -12.08
N ALA A 245 -11.09 12.95 -12.96
CA ALA A 245 -9.79 12.28 -12.78
C ALA A 245 -8.65 13.32 -12.77
N VAL A 246 -8.64 14.23 -13.74
CA VAL A 246 -7.65 15.33 -13.82
C VAL A 246 -7.68 16.19 -12.53
N THR A 247 -8.87 16.58 -12.06
CA THR A 247 -9.04 17.32 -10.81
C THR A 247 -8.52 16.54 -9.61
N ALA A 248 -8.86 15.24 -9.51
CA ALA A 248 -8.39 14.39 -8.42
C ALA A 248 -6.87 14.23 -8.43
N THR A 249 -6.28 13.99 -9.61
CA THR A 249 -4.82 13.90 -9.77
C THR A 249 -4.14 15.21 -9.36
N SER A 250 -4.66 16.37 -9.79
CA SER A 250 -4.10 17.68 -9.40
C SER A 250 -4.12 17.90 -7.88
N ALA A 251 -5.24 17.60 -7.22
CA ALA A 251 -5.36 17.71 -5.77
C ALA A 251 -4.42 16.75 -5.01
N ASN A 252 -4.27 15.52 -5.52
CA ASN A 252 -3.43 14.50 -4.92
C ASN A 252 -1.93 14.80 -5.12
N THR A 253 -1.51 15.32 -6.28
CA THR A 253 -0.13 15.75 -6.53
C THR A 253 0.27 16.93 -5.64
N LEU A 254 -0.64 17.88 -5.42
CA LEU A 254 -0.46 18.96 -4.45
C LEU A 254 -0.30 18.39 -3.03
N GLY A 255 -1.17 17.43 -2.65
CA GLY A 255 -1.09 16.75 -1.36
C GLY A 255 0.22 15.99 -1.15
N ALA A 256 0.85 15.51 -2.23
CA ALA A 256 2.13 14.81 -2.24
C ALA A 256 3.34 15.75 -2.39
N SER A 257 3.12 17.05 -2.63
CA SER A 257 4.15 18.06 -2.94
C SER A 257 4.99 17.72 -4.18
N VAL A 258 4.35 17.15 -5.21
CA VAL A 258 4.99 16.77 -6.49
C VAL A 258 4.36 17.46 -7.70
N GLN A 259 3.48 18.43 -7.50
CA GLN A 259 2.74 19.13 -8.56
C GLN A 259 3.64 19.79 -9.59
N ASN A 260 4.85 20.22 -9.21
CA ASN A 260 5.82 20.88 -10.10
C ASN A 260 6.66 19.88 -10.93
N LEU A 261 6.48 18.56 -10.70
CA LEU A 261 7.22 17.50 -11.39
C LEU A 261 6.40 16.80 -12.46
N ILE A 262 5.14 17.21 -12.67
CA ILE A 262 4.16 16.51 -13.50
C ILE A 262 3.37 17.48 -14.36
N ASN A 263 3.11 17.08 -15.59
CA ASN A 263 2.11 17.68 -16.47
C ASN A 263 0.88 16.77 -16.50
N ILE A 264 -0.29 17.31 -16.18
CA ILE A 264 -1.56 16.58 -16.20
C ILE A 264 -2.36 17.06 -17.40
N VAL A 265 -2.73 16.12 -18.28
CA VAL A 265 -3.37 16.42 -19.56
C VAL A 265 -4.71 15.71 -19.65
N ARG A 266 -5.76 16.44 -19.98
CA ARG A 266 -7.05 15.82 -20.34
C ARG A 266 -7.01 15.39 -21.81
N CYS A 267 -6.95 14.07 -22.05
CA CYS A 267 -6.76 13.50 -23.38
C CYS A 267 -7.32 12.08 -23.48
N ASP A 268 -7.73 11.67 -24.69
CA ASP A 268 -8.12 10.29 -24.96
C ASP A 268 -6.85 9.38 -25.01
N ALA A 269 -6.85 8.36 -24.18
CA ALA A 269 -5.77 7.37 -24.09
C ALA A 269 -5.53 6.59 -25.39
N LYS A 270 -6.49 6.55 -26.29
CA LYS A 270 -6.38 5.85 -27.59
C LYS A 270 -5.58 6.64 -28.63
N ARG A 271 -5.47 7.97 -28.45
CA ARG A 271 -4.72 8.86 -29.34
C ARG A 271 -4.33 10.14 -28.63
N SER A 272 -3.19 10.10 -27.96
CA SER A 272 -2.78 11.15 -27.01
C SER A 272 -2.25 12.45 -27.65
N GLY A 273 -1.93 12.47 -28.92
CA GLY A 273 -1.33 13.63 -29.59
C GLY A 273 0.16 13.86 -29.27
N PHE A 274 0.78 13.10 -28.40
CA PHE A 274 2.24 13.16 -28.17
C PHE A 274 3.01 12.56 -29.35
N ALA A 275 4.27 12.99 -29.52
CA ALA A 275 5.18 12.42 -30.51
C ALA A 275 5.52 10.95 -30.20
N ASN A 276 5.99 10.22 -31.21
CA ASN A 276 6.42 8.82 -31.05
C ASN A 276 7.68 8.72 -30.19
N SER A 277 7.81 7.65 -29.42
CA SER A 277 9.05 7.24 -28.75
C SER A 277 9.66 8.28 -27.80
N ILE A 278 8.84 9.12 -27.16
CA ILE A 278 9.34 10.19 -26.25
C ILE A 278 9.42 9.73 -24.78
N PHE A 279 8.79 8.62 -24.43
CA PHE A 279 8.82 8.07 -23.07
C PHE A 279 9.64 6.76 -23.04
N ASN A 280 10.34 6.53 -21.96
CA ASN A 280 11.01 5.24 -21.71
C ASN A 280 10.34 4.42 -20.63
N VAL A 281 9.35 5.01 -19.93
CA VAL A 281 8.49 4.28 -18.98
C VAL A 281 7.03 4.64 -19.21
N VAL A 282 6.21 3.62 -19.47
CA VAL A 282 4.76 3.72 -19.59
C VAL A 282 4.09 2.98 -18.45
N MET A 283 3.12 3.59 -17.80
CA MET A 283 2.38 2.99 -16.69
C MET A 283 0.89 3.06 -16.98
N ILE A 284 0.18 1.95 -16.79
CA ILE A 284 -1.25 1.85 -17.11
C ILE A 284 -1.98 1.06 -16.03
N ASP A 285 -3.00 1.67 -15.44
CA ASP A 285 -4.01 1.01 -14.63
C ASP A 285 -5.26 0.85 -15.50
N LEU A 286 -5.41 -0.32 -16.13
CA LEU A 286 -6.48 -0.58 -17.09
C LEU A 286 -7.82 -0.77 -16.36
N PRO A 287 -8.96 -0.32 -16.93
CA PRO A 287 -10.26 -0.44 -16.28
C PRO A 287 -10.62 -1.90 -16.03
N TYR A 288 -11.22 -2.15 -14.87
CA TYR A 288 -11.55 -3.49 -14.39
C TYR A 288 -12.89 -3.99 -14.93
N ASN A 289 -13.06 -5.32 -14.90
CA ASN A 289 -14.25 -6.01 -15.41
C ASN A 289 -15.41 -6.03 -14.38
N THR A 290 -15.66 -4.91 -13.72
CA THR A 290 -16.60 -4.85 -12.58
C THR A 290 -18.08 -4.88 -12.93
N VAL A 291 -18.49 -4.81 -14.24
CA VAL A 291 -19.90 -4.88 -14.62
C VAL A 291 -20.07 -5.57 -15.97
N GLY A 292 -20.88 -6.62 -16.01
CA GLY A 292 -21.06 -7.58 -17.11
C GLY A 292 -21.44 -7.06 -18.51
N SER A 293 -21.70 -5.78 -18.72
CA SER A 293 -22.00 -5.20 -20.03
C SER A 293 -20.79 -4.62 -20.78
N GLN A 294 -19.62 -4.51 -20.12
CA GLN A 294 -18.43 -3.87 -20.68
C GLN A 294 -17.39 -4.84 -21.28
N ARG A 295 -17.59 -6.17 -21.19
CA ARG A 295 -16.59 -7.17 -21.62
C ARG A 295 -16.14 -7.04 -23.08
N LEU A 296 -17.06 -6.75 -24.01
CA LEU A 296 -16.71 -6.56 -25.42
C LEU A 296 -16.01 -5.21 -25.66
N GLY A 297 -16.38 -4.17 -24.90
CA GLY A 297 -15.76 -2.86 -24.98
C GLY A 297 -14.32 -2.82 -24.47
N ASN A 298 -13.98 -3.65 -23.47
CA ASN A 298 -12.62 -3.70 -22.90
C ASN A 298 -11.59 -4.26 -23.89
N ARG A 299 -11.93 -5.26 -24.69
CA ARG A 299 -10.98 -5.83 -25.67
C ARG A 299 -10.46 -4.79 -26.66
N GLU A 300 -11.38 -4.05 -27.25
CA GLU A 300 -11.02 -3.01 -28.22
C GLU A 300 -10.31 -1.83 -27.53
N LEU A 301 -10.78 -1.41 -26.37
CA LEU A 301 -10.14 -0.36 -25.58
C LEU A 301 -8.69 -0.75 -25.23
N TYR A 302 -8.47 -1.96 -24.71
CA TYR A 302 -7.13 -2.42 -24.34
C TYR A 302 -6.21 -2.48 -25.56
N LEU A 303 -6.69 -3.02 -26.68
CA LEU A 303 -5.91 -3.08 -27.92
C LEU A 303 -5.47 -1.68 -28.37
N GLN A 304 -6.38 -0.70 -28.38
CA GLN A 304 -6.07 0.67 -28.79
C GLN A 304 -5.12 1.38 -27.81
N VAL A 305 -5.36 1.25 -26.50
CA VAL A 305 -4.53 1.89 -25.45
C VAL A 305 -3.13 1.28 -25.42
N ILE A 306 -3.01 -0.05 -25.52
CA ILE A 306 -1.70 -0.72 -25.49
C ILE A 306 -0.91 -0.47 -26.79
N ARG A 307 -1.61 -0.30 -27.93
CA ARG A 307 -0.99 0.15 -29.19
C ARG A 307 -0.46 1.58 -29.08
N GLU A 308 -1.26 2.49 -28.49
CA GLU A 308 -0.79 3.86 -28.25
C GLU A 308 0.37 3.89 -27.28
N ALA A 309 0.35 3.08 -26.22
CA ALA A 309 1.48 2.89 -25.32
C ALA A 309 2.76 2.45 -26.06
N ALA A 310 2.64 1.54 -27.02
CA ALA A 310 3.77 1.10 -27.86
C ALA A 310 4.31 2.24 -28.72
N ARG A 311 3.42 3.04 -29.33
CA ARG A 311 3.82 4.21 -30.13
C ARG A 311 4.56 5.26 -29.31
N LEU A 312 4.12 5.48 -28.07
CA LEU A 312 4.70 6.49 -27.16
C LEU A 312 6.00 6.03 -26.51
N CYS A 313 6.20 4.72 -26.35
CA CYS A 313 7.35 4.12 -25.71
C CYS A 313 8.50 3.96 -26.72
N GLU A 314 9.69 4.39 -26.35
CA GLU A 314 10.90 4.13 -27.15
C GLU A 314 11.25 2.64 -27.18
N ILE A 315 11.95 2.18 -28.23
CA ILE A 315 12.48 0.82 -28.31
C ILE A 315 13.40 0.55 -27.11
N GLY A 316 13.23 -0.59 -26.46
CA GLY A 316 13.92 -0.93 -25.23
C GLY A 316 13.30 -0.33 -23.96
N GLY A 317 12.33 0.58 -24.11
CA GLY A 317 11.60 1.15 -22.99
C GLY A 317 10.73 0.12 -22.25
N ARG A 318 10.21 0.50 -21.10
CA ARG A 318 9.49 -0.39 -20.17
C ARG A 318 8.05 0.04 -20.03
N ALA A 319 7.12 -0.92 -19.97
CA ALA A 319 5.75 -0.63 -19.57
C ALA A 319 5.34 -1.52 -18.39
N VAL A 320 4.56 -0.96 -17.46
CA VAL A 320 3.90 -1.72 -16.41
C VAL A 320 2.40 -1.53 -16.53
N MET A 321 1.68 -2.64 -16.49
CA MET A 321 0.22 -2.66 -16.64
C MET A 321 -0.42 -3.51 -15.55
N ILE A 322 -1.62 -3.12 -15.12
CA ILE A 322 -2.41 -3.89 -14.16
C ILE A 322 -3.88 -3.94 -14.60
N THR A 323 -4.49 -5.10 -14.47
CA THR A 323 -5.92 -5.33 -14.70
C THR A 323 -6.39 -6.65 -14.08
N ASP A 324 -7.70 -6.80 -13.85
CA ASP A 324 -8.37 -8.07 -13.55
C ASP A 324 -9.07 -8.68 -14.78
N ASP A 325 -9.10 -7.97 -15.93
CA ASP A 325 -9.63 -8.52 -17.18
C ASP A 325 -8.54 -9.24 -18.00
N HIS A 326 -8.19 -10.44 -17.55
CA HIS A 326 -7.17 -11.28 -18.20
C HIS A 326 -7.51 -11.57 -19.67
N SER A 327 -8.81 -11.71 -20.01
CA SER A 327 -9.24 -12.02 -21.38
C SER A 327 -8.96 -10.87 -22.35
N ALA A 328 -9.30 -9.64 -21.94
CA ALA A 328 -9.04 -8.45 -22.75
C ALA A 328 -7.54 -8.16 -22.88
N LEU A 329 -6.79 -8.36 -21.79
CA LEU A 329 -5.34 -8.19 -21.78
C LEU A 329 -4.65 -9.18 -22.75
N ASN A 330 -4.97 -10.47 -22.64
CA ASN A 330 -4.39 -11.51 -23.51
C ASN A 330 -4.75 -11.28 -24.98
N PHE A 331 -5.99 -10.87 -25.26
CA PHE A 331 -6.40 -10.51 -26.62
C PHE A 331 -5.55 -9.36 -27.18
N ALA A 332 -5.38 -8.27 -26.43
CA ALA A 332 -4.60 -7.13 -26.86
C ALA A 332 -3.12 -7.48 -27.09
N LEU A 333 -2.48 -8.19 -26.16
CA LEU A 333 -1.09 -8.59 -26.27
C LEU A 333 -0.83 -9.58 -27.43
N SER A 334 -1.75 -10.51 -27.70
CA SER A 334 -1.65 -11.42 -28.85
C SER A 334 -1.62 -10.69 -30.18
N ASN A 335 -2.32 -9.55 -30.27
CA ASN A 335 -2.35 -8.69 -31.47
C ASN A 335 -1.16 -7.70 -31.54
N LEU A 336 -0.40 -7.55 -30.46
CA LEU A 336 0.73 -6.62 -30.33
C LEU A 336 2.02 -7.35 -29.93
N LYS A 337 2.15 -8.63 -30.28
CA LYS A 337 3.30 -9.48 -29.95
C LYS A 337 4.62 -8.98 -30.54
N ASP A 338 4.56 -8.24 -31.66
CA ASP A 338 5.71 -7.65 -32.34
C ASP A 338 6.09 -6.28 -31.75
N ASP A 339 5.27 -5.75 -30.85
CA ASP A 339 5.50 -4.49 -30.16
C ASP A 339 6.03 -4.69 -28.75
N TRP A 340 5.57 -5.74 -28.06
CA TRP A 340 5.82 -5.94 -26.65
C TRP A 340 6.34 -7.35 -26.32
N LYS A 341 7.39 -7.39 -25.49
CA LYS A 341 7.89 -8.61 -24.86
C LYS A 341 7.52 -8.61 -23.38
N VAL A 342 6.83 -9.66 -22.92
CA VAL A 342 6.56 -9.86 -21.48
C VAL A 342 7.86 -10.22 -20.77
N MET A 343 8.23 -9.46 -19.75
CA MET A 343 9.44 -9.65 -18.94
C MET A 343 9.14 -10.25 -17.57
N ASP A 344 8.00 -9.90 -16.98
CA ASP A 344 7.54 -10.43 -15.70
C ASP A 344 6.00 -10.37 -15.65
N GLU A 345 5.40 -11.42 -15.10
CA GLU A 345 3.97 -11.52 -14.90
C GLU A 345 3.69 -11.96 -13.46
N ARG A 346 2.82 -11.23 -12.78
CA ARG A 346 2.48 -11.49 -11.38
C ARG A 346 1.00 -11.34 -11.13
N ILE A 347 0.45 -12.22 -10.30
CA ILE A 347 -0.88 -12.05 -9.72
C ILE A 347 -0.70 -11.44 -8.32
N ILE A 348 -1.15 -10.21 -8.14
CA ILE A 348 -1.13 -9.56 -6.83
C ILE A 348 -2.41 -9.92 -6.10
N THR A 349 -2.29 -10.50 -4.89
CA THR A 349 -3.46 -10.89 -4.10
C THR A 349 -3.70 -9.92 -2.96
N GLN A 350 -4.89 -9.30 -2.96
CA GLN A 350 -5.39 -8.47 -1.87
C GLN A 350 -6.84 -8.87 -1.55
N ARG A 351 -7.06 -9.70 -0.53
CA ARG A 351 -8.36 -10.31 -0.21
C ARG A 351 -8.91 -11.08 -1.41
N GLN A 352 -10.08 -10.69 -1.94
CA GLN A 352 -10.71 -11.31 -3.13
C GLN A 352 -10.22 -10.71 -4.46
N TYR A 353 -9.53 -9.59 -4.42
CA TYR A 353 -8.99 -8.91 -5.59
C TYR A 353 -7.68 -9.55 -6.04
N ARG A 354 -7.60 -9.99 -7.30
CA ARG A 354 -6.45 -10.73 -7.86
C ARG A 354 -6.09 -10.24 -9.27
N PRO A 355 -5.64 -8.99 -9.42
CA PRO A 355 -5.24 -8.47 -10.72
C PRO A 355 -3.94 -9.12 -11.21
N THR A 356 -3.83 -9.24 -12.54
CA THR A 356 -2.55 -9.49 -13.22
C THR A 356 -1.80 -8.18 -13.40
N CYS A 357 -0.53 -8.22 -13.05
CA CYS A 357 0.44 -7.16 -13.26
C CYS A 357 1.51 -7.64 -14.23
N LEU A 358 1.77 -6.89 -15.28
CA LEU A 358 2.77 -7.20 -16.29
C LEU A 358 3.86 -6.14 -16.30
N LEU A 359 5.11 -6.59 -16.39
CA LEU A 359 6.22 -5.78 -16.87
C LEU A 359 6.53 -6.16 -18.31
N LEU A 360 6.51 -5.19 -19.20
CA LEU A 360 6.73 -5.35 -20.63
C LEU A 360 7.96 -4.55 -21.06
N ARG A 361 8.63 -5.02 -22.11
CA ARG A 361 9.69 -4.28 -22.82
C ARG A 361 9.21 -3.99 -24.24
N ARG A 362 9.41 -2.78 -24.71
CA ARG A 362 9.17 -2.38 -26.11
C ARG A 362 10.25 -2.99 -27.01
N ILE A 363 9.85 -3.72 -28.03
CA ILE A 363 10.74 -4.38 -29.02
C ILE A 363 10.57 -3.79 -30.41
#